data_8d883b697b8f79ad7b1b480addfc9f22
#
_entry.id   8d883b697b8f79ad7b1b480addfc9f22
#
_cell.length_a   1.000
_cell.length_b   1.000
_cell.length_c   1.000
_cell.angle_alpha   90.00
_cell.angle_beta   90.00
_cell.angle_gamma   90.00
#
_symmetry.space_group_name_H-M   'P 1'
#
loop_
_entity.id
_entity.type
_entity.pdbx_description
1 polymer ?
#
loop_
_entity_poly.entity_id
_entity_poly.type
_entity_poly.pdbx_seq_one_letter_code
_entity_poly.pdbx_strand_id
1 'polypeptide(L)'
;MSPKHLSVAGLVIGAAAILAGCATATPAETPPALIKPVAGSQIPQLQLTEQAVHRLGIVTQPVRPTTTADHAAREAIPYSAVVYDTDGSTWTYVNTAARTFERTPITVTEIDGAAALLSAGPAAGTPVVTVGGAELLGTEYNISGEE
;
A
#
# COMPACT_ATOMS: atom_id res chain seq x y z
N MET A 1 80.99 -43.13 -30.27
CA MET A 1 81.08 -41.68 -30.39
C MET A 1 79.63 -41.15 -30.39
N SER A 2 79.20 -40.64 -29.25
CA SER A 2 77.83 -40.06 -29.08
C SER A 2 77.84 -38.57 -29.33
N PRO A 3 76.75 -38.05 -29.80
CA PRO A 3 76.38 -36.72 -29.33
C PRO A 3 75.05 -36.70 -28.53
N LYS A 4 75.08 -35.93 -27.49
CA LYS A 4 74.04 -35.70 -26.52
C LYS A 4 72.97 -34.73 -27.09
N HIS A 5 71.72 -35.14 -27.02
CA HIS A 5 70.63 -34.24 -27.31
C HIS A 5 70.17 -33.57 -26.03
N LEU A 6 70.33 -32.24 -25.96
CA LEU A 6 69.80 -31.40 -24.93
C LEU A 6 68.32 -31.13 -25.23
N SER A 7 67.43 -31.61 -24.37
CA SER A 7 66.00 -31.25 -24.40
C SER A 7 65.79 -30.03 -23.52
N VAL A 8 65.40 -28.94 -24.13
CA VAL A 8 64.94 -27.70 -23.41
C VAL A 8 63.45 -27.85 -23.09
N ALA A 9 63.15 -28.01 -21.82
CA ALA A 9 61.80 -28.04 -21.35
C ALA A 9 61.28 -26.54 -21.18
N GLY A 10 60.38 -26.17 -22.08
CA GLY A 10 59.70 -24.87 -21.99
C GLY A 10 58.62 -24.89 -20.91
N LEU A 11 58.82 -24.10 -19.88
CA LEU A 11 57.85 -23.87 -18.83
C LEU A 11 56.81 -22.82 -19.31
N VAL A 12 55.61 -23.26 -19.66
CA VAL A 12 54.49 -22.38 -19.97
C VAL A 12 53.77 -22.04 -18.66
N ILE A 13 53.98 -20.82 -18.15
CA ILE A 13 53.26 -20.29 -17.02
C ILE A 13 51.91 -19.74 -17.52
N GLY A 14 50.85 -20.51 -17.32
CA GLY A 14 49.47 -20.06 -17.58
C GLY A 14 49.02 -19.12 -16.47
N ALA A 15 48.87 -17.84 -16.79
CA ALA A 15 48.24 -16.85 -15.90
C ALA A 15 46.71 -17.05 -15.95
N ALA A 16 46.16 -17.70 -14.90
CA ALA A 16 44.73 -17.78 -14.70
C ALA A 16 44.24 -16.43 -14.13
N ALA A 17 43.64 -15.57 -14.96
CA ALA A 17 42.95 -14.37 -14.52
C ALA A 17 41.65 -14.77 -13.85
N ILE A 18 41.58 -14.68 -12.52
CA ILE A 18 40.38 -14.83 -11.72
C ILE A 18 39.58 -13.54 -11.88
N LEU A 19 38.55 -13.55 -12.73
CA LEU A 19 37.52 -12.54 -12.81
C LEU A 19 36.64 -12.68 -11.55
N ALA A 20 37.01 -11.98 -10.47
CA ALA A 20 36.12 -11.77 -9.32
C ALA A 20 34.96 -10.88 -9.78
N GLY A 21 33.86 -11.50 -10.23
CA GLY A 21 32.61 -10.81 -10.49
C GLY A 21 32.09 -10.26 -9.18
N CYS A 22 32.12 -8.93 -9.00
CA CYS A 22 31.36 -8.26 -7.97
C CYS A 22 29.87 -8.46 -8.25
N ALA A 23 29.28 -9.50 -7.67
CA ALA A 23 27.82 -9.58 -7.55
C ALA A 23 27.41 -8.46 -6.58
N THR A 24 27.06 -7.29 -7.11
CA THR A 24 26.34 -6.27 -6.36
C THR A 24 24.99 -6.87 -6.02
N ALA A 25 24.83 -7.33 -4.78
CA ALA A 25 23.53 -7.68 -4.24
C ALA A 25 22.64 -6.42 -4.33
N THR A 26 21.68 -6.42 -5.26
CA THR A 26 20.65 -5.40 -5.31
C THR A 26 19.92 -5.44 -3.95
N PRO A 27 19.86 -4.33 -3.20
CA PRO A 27 19.08 -4.32 -1.95
C PRO A 27 17.66 -4.77 -2.28
N ALA A 28 17.11 -5.73 -1.52
CA ALA A 28 15.73 -6.13 -1.67
C ALA A 28 14.86 -4.89 -1.44
N GLU A 29 14.20 -4.39 -2.49
CA GLU A 29 13.29 -3.26 -2.37
C GLU A 29 12.14 -3.65 -1.45
N THR A 30 11.96 -2.88 -0.37
CA THR A 30 10.80 -3.05 0.51
C THR A 30 9.55 -2.73 -0.30
N PRO A 31 8.57 -3.64 -0.39
CA PRO A 31 7.35 -3.38 -1.14
C PRO A 31 6.66 -2.11 -0.60
N PRO A 32 6.10 -1.26 -1.47
CA PRO A 32 5.51 0.02 -1.07
C PRO A 32 4.29 -0.14 -0.17
N ALA A 33 3.63 -1.29 -0.24
CA ALA A 33 2.49 -1.66 0.58
C ALA A 33 2.58 -3.12 1.01
N LEU A 34 2.07 -3.40 2.21
CA LEU A 34 1.91 -4.74 2.76
C LEU A 34 0.45 -4.94 3.15
N ILE A 35 -0.14 -6.07 2.74
CA ILE A 35 -1.44 -6.52 3.22
C ILE A 35 -1.23 -7.27 4.53
N LYS A 36 -1.97 -6.87 5.56
CA LYS A 36 -2.02 -7.55 6.85
C LYS A 36 -3.41 -8.13 7.08
N PRO A 37 -3.56 -9.46 7.12
CA PRO A 37 -4.82 -10.06 7.52
C PRO A 37 -5.21 -9.62 8.93
N VAL A 38 -6.50 -9.31 9.12
CA VAL A 38 -7.07 -8.98 10.43
C VAL A 38 -7.87 -10.17 10.92
N ALA A 39 -7.55 -10.68 12.12
CA ALA A 39 -8.25 -11.83 12.68
C ALA A 39 -9.75 -11.53 12.84
N GLY A 40 -10.60 -12.37 12.24
CA GLY A 40 -12.06 -12.23 12.29
C GLY A 40 -12.64 -11.22 11.28
N SER A 41 -11.81 -10.61 10.42
CA SER A 41 -12.25 -9.72 9.33
C SER A 41 -11.90 -10.33 7.98
N GLN A 42 -12.77 -10.13 6.98
CA GLN A 42 -12.47 -10.42 5.57
C GLN A 42 -11.73 -9.24 4.91
N ILE A 43 -11.68 -8.09 5.59
CA ILE A 43 -11.07 -6.86 5.08
C ILE A 43 -9.67 -6.76 5.68
N PRO A 44 -8.62 -6.75 4.86
CA PRO A 44 -7.25 -6.61 5.33
C PRO A 44 -6.92 -5.18 5.69
N GLN A 45 -5.86 -5.01 6.46
CA GLN A 45 -5.20 -3.71 6.64
C GLN A 45 -4.09 -3.54 5.61
N LEU A 46 -4.01 -2.34 5.04
CA LEU A 46 -2.92 -1.90 4.18
C LEU A 46 -1.90 -1.12 5.02
N GLN A 47 -0.69 -1.62 5.13
CA GLN A 47 0.42 -0.87 5.71
C GLN A 47 1.33 -0.33 4.60
N LEU A 48 1.41 0.99 4.48
CA LEU A 48 2.22 1.67 3.48
C LEU A 48 3.58 2.07 4.03
N THR A 49 4.59 2.14 3.16
CA THR A 49 5.83 2.85 3.47
C THR A 49 5.58 4.36 3.52
N GLU A 50 6.47 5.10 4.17
CA GLU A 50 6.39 6.57 4.21
C GLU A 50 6.45 7.18 2.81
N GLN A 51 7.32 6.64 1.95
CA GLN A 51 7.44 7.05 0.55
C GLN A 51 6.14 6.80 -0.23
N ALA A 52 5.44 5.67 0.01
CA ALA A 52 4.18 5.37 -0.63
C ALA A 52 3.09 6.37 -0.20
N VAL A 53 2.97 6.66 1.10
CA VAL A 53 2.02 7.66 1.61
C VAL A 53 2.27 9.03 0.96
N HIS A 54 3.53 9.46 0.89
CA HIS A 54 3.89 10.73 0.26
C HIS A 54 3.60 10.73 -1.25
N ARG A 55 3.94 9.66 -1.95
CA ARG A 55 3.72 9.52 -3.41
C ARG A 55 2.25 9.54 -3.77
N LEU A 56 1.41 8.86 -2.97
CA LEU A 56 -0.05 8.82 -3.15
C LEU A 56 -0.74 10.10 -2.67
N GLY A 57 -0.01 10.97 -1.96
CA GLY A 57 -0.56 12.20 -1.42
C GLY A 57 -1.70 11.98 -0.41
N ILE A 58 -1.61 10.91 0.40
CA ILE A 58 -2.66 10.53 1.33
C ILE A 58 -2.96 11.69 2.30
N VAL A 59 -4.22 12.12 2.31
CA VAL A 59 -4.73 13.12 3.26
C VAL A 59 -5.91 12.53 4.02
N THR A 60 -5.99 12.79 5.31
CA THR A 60 -7.09 12.36 6.15
C THR A 60 -7.80 13.54 6.79
N GLN A 61 -9.11 13.38 7.04
CA GLN A 61 -9.90 14.30 7.85
C GLN A 61 -10.74 13.51 8.85
N PRO A 62 -11.06 14.09 10.03
CA PRO A 62 -11.90 13.41 11.00
C PRO A 62 -13.36 13.36 10.53
N VAL A 63 -14.03 12.25 10.83
CA VAL A 63 -15.49 12.15 10.78
C VAL A 63 -16.07 13.21 11.71
N ARG A 64 -17.09 13.92 11.29
CA ARG A 64 -17.72 15.00 12.06
C ARG A 64 -19.17 14.63 12.40
N PRO A 65 -19.62 14.87 13.65
CA PRO A 65 -21.02 14.78 13.95
C PRO A 65 -21.76 15.94 13.28
N THR A 66 -22.96 15.69 12.79
CA THR A 66 -23.86 16.71 12.23
C THR A 66 -25.29 16.44 12.65
N THR A 67 -26.14 17.40 12.46
CA THR A 67 -27.59 17.28 12.69
C THR A 67 -28.29 17.66 11.40
N THR A 68 -29.13 16.76 10.91
CA THR A 68 -29.93 16.97 9.71
C THR A 68 -31.14 17.90 9.99
N ALA A 69 -31.80 18.36 8.93
CA ALA A 69 -32.95 19.27 9.07
C ALA A 69 -34.13 18.68 9.89
N ASP A 70 -34.25 17.36 9.90
CA ASP A 70 -35.22 16.61 10.73
C ASP A 70 -34.73 16.35 12.17
N HIS A 71 -33.65 17.03 12.60
CA HIS A 71 -33.03 16.92 13.92
C HIS A 71 -32.42 15.55 14.24
N ALA A 72 -32.19 14.69 13.23
CA ALA A 72 -31.51 13.45 13.42
C ALA A 72 -29.99 13.66 13.51
N ALA A 73 -29.37 13.07 14.53
CA ALA A 73 -27.90 13.02 14.62
C ALA A 73 -27.34 12.07 13.55
N ARG A 74 -26.34 12.51 12.83
CA ARG A 74 -25.64 11.75 11.79
C ARG A 74 -24.14 11.99 11.89
N GLU A 75 -23.39 11.09 11.29
CA GLU A 75 -21.98 11.31 11.01
C GLU A 75 -21.83 11.87 9.59
N ALA A 76 -20.89 12.77 9.41
CA ALA A 76 -20.57 13.36 8.12
C ALA A 76 -19.09 13.15 7.80
N ILE A 77 -18.82 12.75 6.56
CA ILE A 77 -17.48 12.69 6.00
C ILE A 77 -17.41 13.56 4.75
N PRO A 78 -16.24 14.08 4.35
CA PRO A 78 -16.10 14.68 3.03
C PRO A 78 -16.50 13.68 1.93
N TYR A 79 -17.25 14.13 0.93
CA TYR A 79 -17.66 13.25 -0.17
C TYR A 79 -16.47 12.59 -0.89
N SER A 80 -15.32 13.27 -0.93
CA SER A 80 -14.07 12.73 -1.45
C SER A 80 -13.51 11.53 -0.67
N ALA A 81 -14.04 11.26 0.53
CA ALA A 81 -13.68 10.06 1.30
C ALA A 81 -14.56 8.85 0.99
N VAL A 82 -15.61 9.03 0.17
CA VAL A 82 -16.47 7.92 -0.25
C VAL A 82 -15.79 7.17 -1.40
N VAL A 83 -15.62 5.87 -1.22
CA VAL A 83 -15.07 4.96 -2.23
C VAL A 83 -16.18 4.01 -2.64
N TYR A 84 -16.35 3.84 -3.95
CA TYR A 84 -17.32 2.90 -4.53
C TYR A 84 -16.59 1.64 -4.97
N ASP A 85 -17.11 0.50 -4.54
CA ASP A 85 -16.64 -0.79 -5.00
C ASP A 85 -17.32 -1.19 -6.32
N THR A 86 -16.82 -2.22 -6.98
CA THR A 86 -17.32 -2.73 -8.27
C THR A 86 -18.75 -3.23 -8.20
N ASP A 87 -19.22 -3.65 -7.04
CA ASP A 87 -20.61 -4.07 -6.78
C ASP A 87 -21.55 -2.91 -6.42
N GLY A 88 -21.04 -1.67 -6.38
CA GLY A 88 -21.78 -0.47 -6.01
C GLY A 88 -21.87 -0.22 -4.49
N SER A 89 -21.27 -1.07 -3.66
CA SER A 89 -21.18 -0.82 -2.22
C SER A 89 -20.29 0.39 -1.93
N THR A 90 -20.61 1.09 -0.82
CA THR A 90 -19.89 2.30 -0.42
C THR A 90 -19.01 2.04 0.78
N TRP A 91 -17.78 2.56 0.70
CA TRP A 91 -16.73 2.36 1.67
C TRP A 91 -15.99 3.66 1.96
N THR A 92 -15.26 3.69 3.05
CA THR A 92 -14.24 4.70 3.32
C THR A 92 -12.99 4.01 3.88
N TYR A 93 -11.82 4.60 3.65
CA TYR A 93 -10.60 4.13 4.30
C TYR A 93 -10.37 4.89 5.60
N VAL A 94 -10.28 4.14 6.69
CA VAL A 94 -9.95 4.65 8.03
C VAL A 94 -8.45 4.50 8.26
N ASN A 95 -7.81 5.53 8.78
CA ASN A 95 -6.44 5.45 9.26
C ASN A 95 -6.43 4.91 10.70
N THR A 96 -6.11 3.64 10.87
CA THR A 96 -6.19 2.94 12.17
C THR A 96 -4.91 3.07 13.00
N ALA A 97 -3.77 3.30 12.34
CA ALA A 97 -2.47 3.52 12.95
C ALA A 97 -1.55 4.26 11.98
N ALA A 98 -0.33 4.58 12.40
CA ALA A 98 0.64 5.22 11.53
C ALA A 98 0.81 4.46 10.20
N ARG A 99 0.45 5.11 9.08
CA ARG A 99 0.53 4.56 7.71
C ARG A 99 -0.24 3.24 7.50
N THR A 100 -1.24 2.99 8.36
CA THR A 100 -2.08 1.78 8.31
C THR A 100 -3.51 2.18 8.03
N PHE A 101 -4.08 1.61 6.98
CA PHE A 101 -5.41 1.94 6.48
C PHE A 101 -6.25 0.68 6.39
N GLU A 102 -7.54 0.81 6.71
CA GLU A 102 -8.50 -0.27 6.64
C GLU A 102 -9.79 0.22 5.99
N ARG A 103 -10.29 -0.54 5.04
CA ARG A 103 -11.55 -0.25 4.37
C ARG A 103 -12.71 -0.56 5.32
N THR A 104 -13.57 0.43 5.55
CA THR A 104 -14.72 0.33 6.44
C THR A 104 -16.00 0.59 5.65
N PRO A 105 -17.02 -0.28 5.77
CA PRO A 105 -18.29 -0.08 5.08
C PRO A 105 -19.01 1.15 5.64
N ILE A 106 -19.67 1.89 4.75
CA ILE A 106 -20.49 3.05 5.12
C ILE A 106 -21.86 2.96 4.44
N THR A 107 -22.86 3.58 5.05
CA THR A 107 -24.16 3.78 4.41
C THR A 107 -24.41 5.28 4.27
N VAL A 108 -24.31 5.77 3.03
CA VAL A 108 -24.58 7.17 2.70
C VAL A 108 -26.08 7.34 2.53
N THR A 109 -26.66 8.30 3.24
CA THR A 109 -28.10 8.62 3.15
C THR A 109 -28.36 9.85 2.29
N GLU A 110 -27.42 10.80 2.28
CA GLU A 110 -27.58 12.06 1.59
C GLU A 110 -26.21 12.64 1.25
N ILE A 111 -26.13 13.38 0.15
CA ILE A 111 -24.97 14.19 -0.19
C ILE A 111 -25.41 15.65 -0.08
N ASP A 112 -24.81 16.37 0.88
CA ASP A 112 -25.03 17.80 1.09
C ASP A 112 -23.75 18.57 0.71
N GLY A 113 -23.77 19.16 -0.47
CA GLY A 113 -22.63 19.87 -1.02
C GLY A 113 -21.38 18.95 -1.13
N ALA A 114 -20.36 19.22 -0.34
CA ALA A 114 -19.11 18.46 -0.29
C ALA A 114 -19.09 17.39 0.83
N ALA A 115 -20.19 17.18 1.53
CA ALA A 115 -20.31 16.22 2.63
C ALA A 115 -21.22 15.07 2.26
N ALA A 116 -20.86 13.85 2.70
CA ALA A 116 -21.71 12.68 2.71
C ALA A 116 -22.20 12.41 4.13
N LEU A 117 -23.52 12.36 4.28
CA LEU A 117 -24.20 12.07 5.55
C LEU A 117 -24.38 10.57 5.68
N LEU A 118 -23.99 10.03 6.82
CA LEU A 118 -23.96 8.60 7.06
C LEU A 118 -25.05 8.18 8.07
N SER A 119 -25.72 7.07 7.78
CA SER A 119 -26.52 6.34 8.78
C SER A 119 -25.73 5.20 9.43
N ALA A 120 -24.65 4.76 8.80
CA ALA A 120 -23.71 3.78 9.36
C ALA A 120 -22.31 4.08 8.83
N GLY A 121 -21.31 3.90 9.68
CA GLY A 121 -19.91 4.16 9.35
C GLY A 121 -19.03 4.34 10.58
N PRO A 122 -17.79 4.85 10.40
CA PRO A 122 -16.89 5.11 11.51
C PRO A 122 -17.39 6.25 12.40
N ALA A 123 -17.11 6.14 13.69
CA ALA A 123 -17.54 7.12 14.70
C ALA A 123 -16.90 8.51 14.51
N ALA A 124 -17.54 9.55 15.06
CA ALA A 124 -16.99 10.90 15.08
C ALA A 124 -15.55 10.93 15.61
N GLY A 125 -14.70 11.74 14.99
CA GLY A 125 -13.28 11.87 15.34
C GLY A 125 -12.37 10.85 14.64
N THR A 126 -12.91 9.78 14.04
CA THR A 126 -12.13 8.80 13.29
C THR A 126 -11.53 9.45 12.05
N PRO A 127 -10.21 9.35 11.81
CA PRO A 127 -9.60 9.91 10.62
C PRO A 127 -9.90 9.04 9.38
N VAL A 128 -10.57 9.62 8.38
CA VAL A 128 -10.89 8.99 7.09
C VAL A 128 -10.07 9.61 5.98
N VAL A 129 -9.68 8.80 5.00
CA VAL A 129 -8.87 9.21 3.85
C VAL A 129 -9.73 10.02 2.89
N THR A 130 -9.31 11.25 2.59
CA THR A 130 -10.00 12.16 1.67
C THR A 130 -9.27 12.33 0.35
N VAL A 131 -7.98 11.98 0.29
CA VAL A 131 -7.15 11.92 -0.91
C VAL A 131 -6.39 10.62 -0.90
N GLY A 132 -6.39 9.89 -2.02
CA GLY A 132 -5.70 8.60 -2.16
C GLY A 132 -6.57 7.37 -1.88
N GLY A 133 -7.87 7.51 -1.65
CA GLY A 133 -8.77 6.38 -1.36
C GLY A 133 -8.90 5.39 -2.52
N ALA A 134 -9.00 5.88 -3.75
CA ALA A 134 -9.06 5.03 -4.94
C ALA A 134 -7.74 4.28 -5.18
N GLU A 135 -6.61 4.91 -4.89
CA GLU A 135 -5.28 4.32 -4.98
C GLU A 135 -5.08 3.22 -3.94
N LEU A 136 -5.62 3.41 -2.72
CA LEU A 136 -5.64 2.39 -1.69
C LEU A 136 -6.48 1.19 -2.13
N LEU A 137 -7.66 1.41 -2.74
CA LEU A 137 -8.49 0.33 -3.27
C LEU A 137 -7.77 -0.44 -4.39
N GLY A 138 -7.15 0.27 -5.33
CA GLY A 138 -6.34 -0.34 -6.37
C GLY A 138 -5.17 -1.15 -5.81
N THR A 139 -4.51 -0.67 -4.77
CA THR A 139 -3.43 -1.39 -4.08
C THR A 139 -3.94 -2.66 -3.41
N GLU A 140 -5.10 -2.59 -2.73
CA GLU A 140 -5.73 -3.74 -2.08
C GLU A 140 -6.04 -4.86 -3.09
N TYR A 141 -6.59 -4.51 -4.24
CA TYR A 141 -6.92 -5.49 -5.29
C TYR A 141 -5.70 -6.04 -6.02
N ASN A 142 -4.73 -5.20 -6.37
CA ASN A 142 -3.54 -5.64 -7.10
C ASN A 142 -2.66 -6.58 -6.26
N ILE A 143 -2.52 -6.33 -4.97
CA ILE A 143 -1.73 -7.20 -4.09
C ILE A 143 -2.49 -8.50 -3.80
N SER A 144 -3.84 -8.46 -3.76
CA SER A 144 -4.67 -9.66 -3.53
C SER A 144 -4.79 -10.57 -4.77
N GLY A 145 -4.41 -10.08 -5.95
CA GLY A 145 -4.51 -10.80 -7.22
C GLY A 145 -3.25 -11.52 -7.68
N GLU A 146 -2.13 -11.41 -6.95
CA GLU A 146 -0.87 -12.08 -7.26
C GLU A 146 -0.71 -13.37 -6.42
N GLU A 147 -1.57 -14.36 -6.65
CA GLU A 147 -1.38 -15.75 -6.22
C GLU A 147 -1.45 -16.71 -7.41
#